data_539c267ed2b07d9b22ad7c2c72486b38
#
_entry.id   539c267ed2b07d9b22ad7c2c72486b38
#
_cell.length_a   1.000
_cell.length_b   1.000
_cell.length_c   1.000
_cell.angle_alpha   90.00
_cell.angle_beta   90.00
_cell.angle_gamma   90.00
#
_symmetry.space_group_name_H-M   'P 1'
#
loop_
_entity.id
_entity.type
_entity.pdbx_description
1 polymer ?
#
loop_
_entity_poly.entity_id
_entity_poly.type
_entity_poly.pdbx_seq_one_letter_code
_entity_poly.pdbx_strand_id
1 'polypeptide(L)'
;MKRLFSFIIASAATLTAAAQMHLSVELNNNHLWRGIEVADGCVVETDLNYTFAKGHMTLGLWGGTNTQGTYKEFNHYLSIQGAGFKFSAWDTYNFSPDATYNNRQYFNYSAHETGRFLNCTLDYRFQQPQFPLLLSWSTIMFGRDRSADNTAQKYSTFVYAEYPVYKKDGWQVDAGVGGAFALNKAGDDHHFYGTTPGIVHTQLKVSRDLKIGSYTLPVHVMGMWNPQSDKAFFQVGAQIIKL
;
A
#
# COMPACT_ATOMS: atom_id res chain seq x y z
N MET A 1 27.02 2.13 -29.36
CA MET A 1 26.72 2.36 -27.93
C MET A 1 26.56 3.83 -27.56
N LYS A 2 27.46 4.75 -27.95
CA LYS A 2 27.36 6.19 -27.60
C LYS A 2 26.08 6.90 -28.15
N ARG A 3 25.57 6.51 -29.31
CA ARG A 3 24.36 7.11 -29.90
C ARG A 3 23.05 6.64 -29.26
N LEU A 4 23.03 5.44 -28.67
CA LEU A 4 21.87 4.91 -27.92
C LEU A 4 21.70 5.63 -26.59
N PHE A 5 22.82 5.92 -25.91
CA PHE A 5 22.83 6.68 -24.64
C PHE A 5 22.37 8.13 -24.84
N SER A 6 22.75 8.76 -25.96
CA SER A 6 22.32 10.15 -26.27
C SER A 6 20.81 10.21 -26.58
N PHE A 7 20.22 9.16 -27.16
CA PHE A 7 18.78 9.11 -27.44
C PHE A 7 17.96 8.90 -26.14
N ILE A 8 18.47 8.14 -25.18
CA ILE A 8 17.83 7.93 -23.87
C ILE A 8 17.87 9.23 -23.05
N ILE A 9 18.97 9.97 -23.08
CA ILE A 9 19.10 11.26 -22.39
C ILE A 9 18.23 12.35 -23.06
N ALA A 10 18.14 12.37 -24.38
CA ALA A 10 17.30 13.33 -25.11
C ALA A 10 15.80 13.06 -24.93
N SER A 11 15.37 11.79 -24.87
CA SER A 11 13.97 11.43 -24.57
C SER A 11 13.60 11.69 -23.10
N ALA A 12 14.55 11.60 -22.15
CA ALA A 12 14.32 11.99 -20.76
C ALA A 12 14.14 13.51 -20.61
N ALA A 13 14.84 14.32 -21.42
CA ALA A 13 14.74 15.79 -21.35
C ALA A 13 13.43 16.36 -21.89
N THR A 14 12.70 15.64 -22.77
CA THR A 14 11.41 16.09 -23.31
C THR A 14 10.20 15.71 -22.45
N LEU A 15 10.40 14.88 -21.42
CA LEU A 15 9.35 14.48 -20.44
C LEU A 15 9.18 15.52 -19.30
N THR A 16 9.98 16.57 -19.23
CA THR A 16 10.08 17.45 -18.06
C THR A 16 9.00 18.52 -17.94
N ALA A 17 8.07 18.68 -18.88
CA ALA A 17 7.13 19.81 -18.87
C ALA A 17 5.93 19.65 -17.91
N ALA A 18 5.74 18.51 -17.23
CA ALA A 18 4.70 18.30 -16.24
C ALA A 18 5.01 17.14 -15.27
N ALA A 19 6.26 16.90 -14.97
CA ALA A 19 6.68 15.85 -14.07
C ALA A 19 6.96 16.46 -12.69
N GLN A 20 6.42 15.86 -11.63
CA GLN A 20 6.58 16.33 -10.26
C GLN A 20 7.19 15.22 -9.40
N MET A 21 8.22 15.59 -8.66
CA MET A 21 8.77 14.76 -7.60
C MET A 21 8.04 15.09 -6.29
N HIS A 22 7.62 14.07 -5.58
CA HIS A 22 6.96 14.18 -4.30
C HIS A 22 7.71 13.36 -3.26
N LEU A 23 7.87 13.92 -2.09
CA LEU A 23 8.40 13.25 -0.91
C LEU A 23 7.41 13.41 0.23
N SER A 24 7.02 12.30 0.84
CA SER A 24 6.28 12.33 2.10
C SER A 24 6.95 11.47 3.16
N VAL A 25 6.86 11.91 4.40
CA VAL A 25 7.25 11.14 5.59
C VAL A 25 6.11 11.16 6.58
N GLU A 26 5.70 9.98 7.01
CA GLU A 26 4.62 9.78 7.97
C GLU A 26 5.15 9.05 9.21
N LEU A 27 4.67 9.46 10.38
CA LEU A 27 4.91 8.79 11.65
C LEU A 27 3.60 8.17 12.13
N ASN A 28 3.63 6.87 12.39
CA ASN A 28 2.50 6.10 12.91
C ASN A 28 2.92 5.35 14.17
N ASN A 29 1.98 5.08 15.08
CA ASN A 29 2.27 4.24 16.25
C ASN A 29 2.37 2.75 15.91
N ASN A 30 1.90 2.34 14.74
CA ASN A 30 2.03 0.99 14.17
C ASN A 30 1.85 1.05 12.65
N HIS A 31 2.20 -0.02 11.93
CA HIS A 31 1.91 -0.18 10.51
C HIS A 31 0.77 -1.18 10.31
N LEU A 32 -0.38 -0.69 9.86
CA LEU A 32 -1.58 -1.49 9.60
C LEU A 32 -1.78 -1.67 8.09
N TRP A 33 -2.02 -2.90 7.67
CA TRP A 33 -2.25 -3.22 6.27
C TRP A 33 -3.32 -4.30 6.10
N ARG A 34 -4.46 -3.95 5.50
CA ARG A 34 -5.54 -4.87 5.09
C ARG A 34 -5.98 -5.85 6.20
N GLY A 35 -6.24 -5.34 7.39
CA GLY A 35 -6.65 -6.13 8.55
C GLY A 35 -5.50 -6.77 9.33
N ILE A 36 -4.25 -6.51 8.95
CA ILE A 36 -3.04 -7.04 9.59
C ILE A 36 -2.27 -5.90 10.24
N GLU A 37 -1.79 -6.09 11.46
CA GLU A 37 -0.72 -5.28 12.02
C GLU A 37 0.62 -5.86 11.56
N VAL A 38 1.27 -5.16 10.63
CA VAL A 38 2.55 -5.57 10.04
C VAL A 38 3.71 -5.25 10.95
N ALA A 39 3.60 -4.12 11.68
CA ALA A 39 4.57 -3.69 12.65
C ALA A 39 3.91 -2.98 13.83
N ASP A 40 4.35 -3.29 15.02
CA ASP A 40 4.04 -2.60 16.26
C ASP A 40 5.11 -1.53 16.56
N GLY A 41 4.76 -0.58 17.42
CA GLY A 41 5.62 0.53 17.85
C GLY A 41 5.70 1.66 16.81
N CYS A 42 6.41 2.73 17.16
CA CYS A 42 6.52 3.90 16.29
C CYS A 42 7.19 3.55 14.96
N VAL A 43 6.45 3.72 13.86
CA VAL A 43 6.87 3.43 12.48
C VAL A 43 7.10 4.75 11.75
N VAL A 44 8.21 4.84 11.05
CA VAL A 44 8.51 5.89 10.07
C VAL A 44 8.26 5.31 8.68
N GLU A 45 7.36 5.92 7.93
CA GLU A 45 7.03 5.56 6.55
C GLU A 45 7.43 6.69 5.61
N THR A 46 8.09 6.36 4.53
CA THR A 46 8.58 7.34 3.55
C THR A 46 8.14 6.92 2.15
N ASP A 47 7.56 7.85 1.41
CA ASP A 47 7.26 7.68 -0.01
C ASP A 47 7.99 8.76 -0.81
N LEU A 48 8.81 8.34 -1.77
CA LEU A 48 9.43 9.18 -2.78
C LEU A 48 8.92 8.77 -4.14
N ASN A 49 8.23 9.67 -4.83
CA ASN A 49 7.67 9.33 -6.12
C ASN A 49 7.84 10.43 -7.17
N TYR A 50 7.77 10.00 -8.42
CA TYR A 50 7.86 10.83 -9.60
C TYR A 50 6.61 10.63 -10.45
N THR A 51 5.81 11.68 -10.57
CA THR A 51 4.59 11.69 -11.36
C THR A 51 4.84 12.38 -12.70
N PHE A 52 4.42 11.74 -13.78
CA PHE A 52 4.64 12.18 -15.17
C PHE A 52 3.41 11.87 -16.03
N ALA A 53 3.52 12.04 -17.36
CA ALA A 53 2.42 11.85 -18.31
C ALA A 53 1.17 12.66 -17.91
N LYS A 54 1.35 13.95 -17.57
CA LYS A 54 0.28 14.86 -17.11
C LYS A 54 -0.47 14.37 -15.87
N GLY A 55 0.22 13.70 -14.96
CA GLY A 55 -0.36 13.18 -13.72
C GLY A 55 -0.97 11.78 -13.83
N HIS A 56 -0.86 11.14 -15.01
CA HIS A 56 -1.47 9.82 -15.22
C HIS A 56 -0.58 8.65 -14.79
N MET A 57 0.72 8.84 -14.69
CA MET A 57 1.67 7.78 -14.33
C MET A 57 2.54 8.20 -13.16
N THR A 58 2.81 7.27 -12.24
CA THR A 58 3.67 7.49 -11.09
C THR A 58 4.62 6.30 -10.92
N LEU A 59 5.91 6.59 -10.79
CA LEU A 59 6.91 5.63 -10.30
C LEU A 59 7.28 6.03 -8.88
N GLY A 60 7.35 5.09 -7.95
CA GLY A 60 7.65 5.40 -6.58
C GLY A 60 8.47 4.35 -5.86
N LEU A 61 9.11 4.82 -4.80
CA LEU A 61 9.84 4.07 -3.80
C LEU A 61 9.19 4.33 -2.45
N TRP A 62 8.85 3.27 -1.75
CA TRP A 62 8.30 3.36 -0.41
C TRP A 62 9.18 2.58 0.56
N GLY A 63 9.42 3.13 1.74
CA GLY A 63 10.19 2.47 2.78
C GLY A 63 9.55 2.67 4.15
N GLY A 64 9.58 1.62 4.97
CA GLY A 64 9.08 1.65 6.34
C GLY A 64 10.03 0.97 7.32
N THR A 65 10.16 1.56 8.50
CA THR A 65 10.91 0.96 9.61
C THR A 65 10.33 1.41 10.94
N ASN A 66 10.37 0.55 11.96
CA ASN A 66 10.01 0.95 13.32
C ASN A 66 11.24 1.34 14.15
N THR A 67 11.02 2.06 15.24
CA THR A 67 12.09 2.53 16.14
C THR A 67 12.84 1.41 16.82
N GLN A 68 12.23 0.23 16.97
CA GLN A 68 12.84 -0.96 17.57
C GLN A 68 13.77 -1.72 16.60
N GLY A 69 13.70 -1.43 15.28
CA GLY A 69 14.49 -2.11 14.26
C GLY A 69 13.99 -3.52 13.92
N THR A 70 12.83 -3.91 14.44
CA THR A 70 12.20 -5.22 14.20
C THR A 70 11.39 -5.27 12.90
N TYR A 71 11.04 -4.12 12.35
CA TYR A 71 10.36 -3.96 11.08
C TYR A 71 11.21 -3.18 10.09
N LYS A 72 11.37 -3.74 8.88
CA LYS A 72 12.07 -3.10 7.75
C LYS A 72 11.43 -3.54 6.45
N GLU A 73 11.00 -2.60 5.66
CA GLU A 73 10.39 -2.85 4.36
C GLU A 73 10.84 -1.81 3.33
N PHE A 74 11.06 -2.23 2.09
CA PHE A 74 11.36 -1.36 0.97
C PHE A 74 10.68 -1.88 -0.29
N ASN A 75 9.84 -1.03 -0.87
CA ASN A 75 9.00 -1.34 -2.00
C ASN A 75 9.26 -0.39 -3.14
N HIS A 76 9.07 -0.86 -4.36
CA HIS A 76 8.94 0.00 -5.53
C HIS A 76 7.62 -0.28 -6.23
N TYR A 77 7.08 0.75 -6.83
CA TYR A 77 5.77 0.65 -7.45
C TYR A 77 5.62 1.50 -8.71
N LEU A 78 4.69 1.05 -9.55
CA LEU A 78 4.15 1.80 -10.67
C LEU A 78 2.66 1.99 -10.45
N SER A 79 2.13 3.18 -10.76
CA SER A 79 0.68 3.36 -10.89
C SER A 79 0.31 4.13 -12.15
N ILE A 80 -0.88 3.83 -12.67
CA ILE A 80 -1.49 4.50 -13.82
C ILE A 80 -2.91 4.86 -13.44
N GLN A 81 -3.31 6.12 -13.67
CA GLN A 81 -4.63 6.61 -13.25
C GLN A 81 -5.32 7.46 -14.31
N GLY A 82 -6.65 7.41 -14.31
CA GLY A 82 -7.50 8.23 -15.17
C GLY A 82 -8.98 7.84 -15.07
N ALA A 83 -9.88 8.80 -15.27
CA ALA A 83 -11.34 8.59 -15.29
C ALA A 83 -11.89 7.84 -14.05
N GLY A 84 -11.33 8.11 -12.86
CA GLY A 84 -11.72 7.44 -11.62
C GLY A 84 -11.04 6.11 -11.36
N PHE A 85 -10.37 5.52 -12.35
CA PHE A 85 -9.57 4.31 -12.20
C PHE A 85 -8.14 4.62 -11.78
N LYS A 86 -7.58 3.74 -10.96
CA LYS A 86 -6.14 3.68 -10.67
C LYS A 86 -5.72 2.21 -10.65
N PHE A 87 -4.81 1.84 -11.54
CA PHE A 87 -4.09 0.58 -11.46
C PHE A 87 -2.75 0.81 -10.79
N SER A 88 -2.33 -0.09 -9.90
CA SER A 88 -0.99 -0.05 -9.31
C SER A 88 -0.40 -1.45 -9.20
N ALA A 89 0.91 -1.54 -9.38
CA ALA A 89 1.71 -2.74 -9.17
C ALA A 89 2.82 -2.42 -8.17
N TRP A 90 2.84 -3.14 -7.06
CA TRP A 90 3.78 -2.99 -5.96
C TRP A 90 4.63 -4.23 -5.82
N ASP A 91 5.94 -4.07 -5.93
CA ASP A 91 6.92 -5.09 -5.57
C ASP A 91 7.35 -4.85 -4.12
N THR A 92 6.82 -5.65 -3.23
CA THR A 92 6.99 -5.51 -1.79
C THR A 92 8.07 -6.46 -1.28
N TYR A 93 9.04 -5.90 -0.58
CA TYR A 93 10.10 -6.66 0.09
C TYR A 93 10.26 -6.24 1.54
N ASN A 94 9.74 -7.09 2.41
CA ASN A 94 9.96 -6.96 3.85
C ASN A 94 11.19 -7.79 4.24
N PHE A 95 12.19 -7.12 4.81
CA PHE A 95 13.45 -7.72 5.24
C PHE A 95 13.68 -7.57 6.74
N SER A 96 12.58 -7.60 7.51
CA SER A 96 12.60 -7.60 8.96
C SER A 96 13.46 -8.75 9.50
N PRO A 97 14.22 -8.55 10.59
CA PRO A 97 15.17 -9.55 11.08
C PRO A 97 14.55 -10.91 11.38
N ASP A 98 13.32 -10.93 11.91
CA ASP A 98 12.62 -12.13 12.35
C ASP A 98 11.66 -12.71 11.30
N ALA A 99 11.76 -12.26 10.03
CA ALA A 99 10.93 -12.79 8.96
C ALA A 99 11.24 -14.27 8.71
N THR A 100 10.20 -15.09 8.60
CA THR A 100 10.30 -16.55 8.37
C THR A 100 10.54 -16.93 6.91
N TYR A 101 10.52 -15.95 6.01
CA TYR A 101 10.81 -16.08 4.59
C TYR A 101 12.18 -15.46 4.26
N ASN A 102 12.61 -15.55 2.99
CA ASN A 102 13.88 -15.00 2.53
C ASN A 102 13.92 -13.47 2.70
N ASN A 103 14.60 -13.02 3.74
CA ASN A 103 14.75 -11.61 4.11
C ASN A 103 16.18 -11.07 3.85
N ARG A 104 17.02 -11.81 3.11
CA ARG A 104 18.44 -11.47 2.91
C ARG A 104 18.82 -11.24 1.46
N GLN A 105 18.04 -11.77 0.51
CA GLN A 105 18.37 -11.73 -0.91
C GLN A 105 17.41 -10.79 -1.65
N TYR A 106 17.72 -9.51 -1.64
CA TYR A 106 16.85 -8.46 -2.21
C TYR A 106 16.47 -8.74 -3.67
N PHE A 107 17.40 -9.22 -4.49
CA PHE A 107 17.16 -9.48 -5.92
C PHE A 107 16.78 -10.94 -6.24
N ASN A 108 16.39 -11.73 -5.23
CA ASN A 108 15.88 -13.06 -5.49
C ASN A 108 14.42 -12.99 -5.95
N TYR A 109 14.19 -13.28 -7.23
CA TYR A 109 12.86 -13.37 -7.87
C TYR A 109 12.49 -14.82 -8.21
N SER A 110 13.15 -15.82 -7.64
CA SER A 110 12.73 -17.22 -7.75
C SER A 110 11.39 -17.43 -7.03
N ALA A 111 10.37 -17.88 -7.75
CA ALA A 111 9.00 -17.97 -7.20
C ALA A 111 8.88 -18.82 -5.93
N HIS A 112 9.77 -19.81 -5.75
CA HIS A 112 9.75 -20.73 -4.61
C HIS A 112 10.65 -20.31 -3.43
N GLU A 113 11.51 -19.29 -3.62
CA GLU A 113 12.56 -18.93 -2.67
C GLU A 113 12.49 -17.44 -2.27
N THR A 114 11.77 -16.62 -3.05
CA THR A 114 11.71 -15.17 -2.82
C THR A 114 10.95 -14.83 -1.54
N GLY A 115 11.44 -13.82 -0.83
CA GLY A 115 10.67 -13.16 0.24
C GLY A 115 9.77 -12.03 -0.25
N ARG A 116 9.80 -11.74 -1.55
CA ARG A 116 9.00 -10.68 -2.18
C ARG A 116 7.60 -11.15 -2.52
N PHE A 117 6.73 -10.18 -2.74
CA PHE A 117 5.48 -10.41 -3.46
C PHE A 117 5.14 -9.22 -4.36
N LEU A 118 4.62 -9.52 -5.54
CA LEU A 118 4.07 -8.54 -6.46
C LEU A 118 2.56 -8.46 -6.25
N ASN A 119 2.09 -7.32 -5.78
CA ASN A 119 0.67 -7.05 -5.58
C ASN A 119 0.15 -6.08 -6.63
N CYS A 120 -0.89 -6.48 -7.37
CA CYS A 120 -1.57 -5.65 -8.33
C CYS A 120 -2.93 -5.22 -7.79
N THR A 121 -3.22 -3.91 -7.87
CA THR A 121 -4.47 -3.33 -7.38
C THR A 121 -5.15 -2.55 -8.49
N LEU A 122 -6.45 -2.72 -8.62
CA LEU A 122 -7.33 -1.89 -9.42
C LEU A 122 -8.32 -1.19 -8.49
N ASP A 123 -8.24 0.12 -8.45
CA ASP A 123 -9.15 0.99 -7.71
C ASP A 123 -10.11 1.68 -8.68
N TYR A 124 -11.32 1.90 -8.24
CA TYR A 124 -12.26 2.79 -8.89
C TYR A 124 -12.93 3.69 -7.85
N ARG A 125 -12.74 5.01 -8.00
CA ARG A 125 -13.45 6.01 -7.20
C ARG A 125 -14.53 6.65 -8.04
N PHE A 126 -15.77 6.54 -7.58
CA PHE A 126 -16.92 7.19 -8.22
C PHE A 126 -16.71 8.71 -8.24
N GLN A 127 -16.89 9.31 -9.41
CA GLN A 127 -16.58 10.73 -9.66
C GLN A 127 -17.73 11.68 -9.26
N GLN A 128 -18.84 11.15 -8.80
CA GLN A 128 -19.98 11.94 -8.34
C GLN A 128 -19.68 12.49 -6.94
N PRO A 129 -19.73 13.84 -6.73
CA PRO A 129 -19.43 14.44 -5.43
C PRO A 129 -20.32 13.92 -4.29
N GLN A 130 -21.56 13.53 -4.61
CA GLN A 130 -22.54 13.01 -3.65
C GLN A 130 -22.32 11.55 -3.31
N PHE A 131 -21.52 10.82 -4.10
CA PHE A 131 -21.29 9.42 -3.92
C PHE A 131 -19.84 9.04 -4.26
N PRO A 132 -18.84 9.54 -3.52
CA PRO A 132 -17.42 9.32 -3.78
C PRO A 132 -16.92 7.96 -3.24
N LEU A 133 -17.71 6.89 -3.43
CA LEU A 133 -17.34 5.53 -3.03
C LEU A 133 -16.05 5.11 -3.74
N LEU A 134 -15.12 4.54 -2.98
CA LEU A 134 -13.96 3.82 -3.50
C LEU A 134 -14.26 2.31 -3.48
N LEU A 135 -14.02 1.64 -4.59
CA LEU A 135 -13.94 0.19 -4.68
C LEU A 135 -12.53 -0.21 -5.08
N SER A 136 -12.00 -1.26 -4.47
CA SER A 136 -10.66 -1.76 -4.72
C SER A 136 -10.66 -3.27 -4.87
N TRP A 137 -9.91 -3.76 -5.86
CA TRP A 137 -9.60 -5.17 -6.07
C TRP A 137 -8.09 -5.33 -6.12
N SER A 138 -7.54 -6.15 -5.25
CA SER A 138 -6.10 -6.30 -5.09
C SER A 138 -5.73 -7.78 -5.02
N THR A 139 -4.78 -8.23 -5.85
CA THR A 139 -4.36 -9.63 -5.90
C THR A 139 -2.84 -9.72 -5.86
N ILE A 140 -2.31 -10.64 -5.05
CA ILE A 140 -0.89 -10.99 -5.05
C ILE A 140 -0.63 -11.92 -6.22
N MET A 141 0.01 -11.38 -7.25
CA MET A 141 0.21 -12.06 -8.53
C MET A 141 1.42 -13.00 -8.54
N PHE A 142 2.40 -12.75 -7.68
CA PHE A 142 3.68 -13.47 -7.67
C PHE A 142 4.33 -13.39 -6.30
N GLY A 143 5.21 -14.36 -6.01
CA GLY A 143 6.13 -14.35 -4.88
C GLY A 143 5.66 -15.25 -3.73
N ARG A 144 5.90 -14.83 -2.49
CA ARG A 144 5.74 -15.66 -1.27
C ARG A 144 4.30 -15.99 -0.86
N ASP A 145 3.32 -15.61 -1.64
CA ASP A 145 1.91 -16.00 -1.44
C ASP A 145 1.66 -17.38 -2.05
N ARG A 146 2.08 -18.43 -1.35
CA ARG A 146 2.10 -19.80 -1.88
C ARG A 146 1.36 -20.78 -0.98
N SER A 147 1.02 -21.94 -1.57
CA SER A 147 0.51 -23.11 -0.83
C SER A 147 1.50 -23.57 0.24
N ALA A 148 1.02 -24.29 1.26
CA ALA A 148 1.83 -24.79 2.36
C ALA A 148 3.00 -25.67 1.90
N ASP A 149 2.81 -26.45 0.83
CA ASP A 149 3.83 -27.29 0.18
C ASP A 149 4.72 -26.52 -0.83
N ASN A 150 4.50 -25.19 -0.96
CA ASN A 150 5.22 -24.30 -1.87
C ASN A 150 5.13 -24.68 -3.36
N THR A 151 4.14 -25.45 -3.78
CA THR A 151 3.97 -25.87 -5.18
C THR A 151 3.16 -24.90 -6.02
N ALA A 152 2.22 -24.15 -5.42
CA ALA A 152 1.28 -23.32 -6.14
C ALA A 152 1.20 -21.89 -5.59
N GLN A 153 1.01 -20.91 -6.48
CA GLN A 153 0.65 -19.54 -6.13
C GLN A 153 -0.82 -19.49 -5.69
N LYS A 154 -1.12 -18.86 -4.56
CA LYS A 154 -2.48 -18.77 -3.99
C LYS A 154 -3.31 -17.67 -4.67
N TYR A 155 -2.68 -16.63 -5.19
CA TYR A 155 -3.34 -15.43 -5.72
C TYR A 155 -4.30 -14.84 -4.68
N SER A 156 -3.80 -14.64 -3.47
CA SER A 156 -4.56 -14.05 -2.38
C SER A 156 -5.07 -12.69 -2.78
N THR A 157 -6.37 -12.52 -2.67
CA THR A 157 -7.11 -11.36 -3.16
C THR A 157 -7.79 -10.66 -1.99
N PHE A 158 -7.70 -9.34 -1.98
CA PHE A 158 -8.37 -8.45 -1.04
C PHE A 158 -9.29 -7.52 -1.82
N VAL A 159 -10.56 -7.49 -1.47
CA VAL A 159 -11.56 -6.58 -2.02
C VAL A 159 -11.95 -5.58 -0.94
N TYR A 160 -12.12 -4.31 -1.32
CA TYR A 160 -12.34 -3.24 -0.35
C TYR A 160 -13.32 -2.21 -0.86
N ALA A 161 -14.13 -1.69 0.04
CA ALA A 161 -14.99 -0.54 -0.20
C ALA A 161 -14.77 0.50 0.92
N GLU A 162 -14.67 1.78 0.54
CA GLU A 162 -14.53 2.90 1.46
C GLU A 162 -15.43 4.05 1.06
N TYR A 163 -16.06 4.65 2.06
CA TYR A 163 -16.93 5.80 1.86
C TYR A 163 -16.65 6.89 2.90
N PRO A 164 -16.48 8.17 2.49
CA PRO A 164 -16.40 9.30 3.42
C PRO A 164 -17.78 9.59 4.00
N VAL A 165 -18.02 9.09 5.22
CA VAL A 165 -19.33 9.22 5.92
C VAL A 165 -19.56 10.63 6.49
N TYR A 166 -18.47 11.40 6.67
CA TYR A 166 -18.53 12.78 7.13
C TYR A 166 -17.38 13.60 6.54
N LYS A 167 -17.69 14.82 6.06
CA LYS A 167 -16.67 15.78 5.61
C LYS A 167 -17.18 17.20 5.84
N LYS A 168 -16.67 17.86 6.88
CA LYS A 168 -17.04 19.24 7.22
C LYS A 168 -15.98 19.89 8.12
N ASP A 169 -15.77 21.19 7.97
CA ASP A 169 -14.93 22.05 8.82
C ASP A 169 -13.49 21.51 8.99
N GLY A 170 -12.93 20.93 7.91
CA GLY A 170 -11.60 20.35 7.89
C GLY A 170 -11.50 18.95 8.52
N TRP A 171 -12.59 18.40 9.04
CA TRP A 171 -12.69 17.01 9.47
C TRP A 171 -13.17 16.12 8.31
N GLN A 172 -12.58 14.95 8.23
CA GLN A 172 -13.06 13.87 7.36
C GLN A 172 -13.14 12.58 8.17
N VAL A 173 -14.22 11.83 7.98
CA VAL A 173 -14.40 10.48 8.56
C VAL A 173 -14.67 9.52 7.42
N ASP A 174 -13.81 8.53 7.26
CA ASP A 174 -13.93 7.47 6.26
C ASP A 174 -14.26 6.14 6.94
N ALA A 175 -15.29 5.46 6.46
CA ALA A 175 -15.63 4.11 6.87
C ALA A 175 -15.26 3.13 5.76
N GLY A 176 -14.63 2.01 6.12
CA GLY A 176 -14.17 1.03 5.16
C GLY A 176 -14.44 -0.41 5.59
N VAL A 177 -14.67 -1.29 4.62
CA VAL A 177 -14.82 -2.72 4.82
C VAL A 177 -14.06 -3.48 3.74
N GLY A 178 -13.36 -4.55 4.12
CA GLY A 178 -12.59 -5.38 3.21
C GLY A 178 -12.72 -6.87 3.52
N GLY A 179 -12.82 -7.65 2.45
CA GLY A 179 -12.83 -9.10 2.51
C GLY A 179 -11.65 -9.69 1.75
N ALA A 180 -11.25 -10.91 2.12
CA ALA A 180 -10.15 -11.58 1.46
C ALA A 180 -10.44 -13.07 1.20
N PHE A 181 -9.77 -13.60 0.18
CA PHE A 181 -9.86 -14.99 -0.26
C PHE A 181 -8.67 -15.33 -1.18
N ALA A 182 -8.42 -16.61 -1.41
CA ALA A 182 -7.49 -17.08 -2.44
C ALA A 182 -8.25 -17.44 -3.72
N LEU A 183 -7.78 -16.96 -4.89
CA LEU A 183 -8.31 -17.37 -6.19
C LEU A 183 -7.93 -18.81 -6.51
N ASN A 184 -6.76 -19.26 -6.03
CA ASN A 184 -6.32 -20.64 -6.10
C ASN A 184 -6.20 -21.21 -4.68
N LYS A 185 -7.12 -22.08 -4.30
CA LYS A 185 -7.13 -22.70 -2.96
C LYS A 185 -5.91 -23.58 -2.73
N ALA A 186 -5.43 -24.31 -3.75
CA ALA A 186 -4.26 -25.18 -3.69
C ALA A 186 -4.26 -26.11 -2.45
N GLY A 187 -5.40 -26.74 -2.19
CA GLY A 187 -5.57 -27.72 -1.14
C GLY A 187 -6.16 -27.22 0.18
N ASP A 188 -6.18 -25.91 0.43
CA ASP A 188 -6.77 -25.32 1.62
C ASP A 188 -7.40 -23.92 1.34
N ASP A 189 -8.12 -23.39 2.31
CA ASP A 189 -8.79 -22.08 2.22
C ASP A 189 -7.91 -20.92 2.73
N HIS A 190 -6.68 -21.18 3.18
CA HIS A 190 -5.76 -20.13 3.65
C HIS A 190 -5.42 -19.15 2.52
N HIS A 191 -5.28 -17.90 2.89
CA HIS A 191 -4.82 -16.83 2.03
C HIS A 191 -3.90 -15.88 2.81
N PHE A 192 -3.24 -14.96 2.15
CA PHE A 192 -2.23 -14.09 2.75
C PHE A 192 -2.74 -13.28 3.96
N TYR A 193 -4.03 -13.01 4.02
CA TYR A 193 -4.67 -12.15 5.01
C TYR A 193 -5.41 -12.92 6.11
N GLY A 194 -5.50 -14.25 6.02
CA GLY A 194 -6.24 -15.07 6.99
C GLY A 194 -6.39 -16.52 6.57
N THR A 195 -7.19 -17.26 7.34
CA THR A 195 -7.30 -18.72 7.24
C THR A 195 -8.47 -19.21 6.38
N THR A 196 -9.49 -18.36 6.19
CA THR A 196 -10.70 -18.69 5.42
C THR A 196 -11.21 -17.45 4.69
N PRO A 197 -11.90 -17.60 3.55
CA PRO A 197 -12.55 -16.49 2.88
C PRO A 197 -13.51 -15.74 3.82
N GLY A 198 -13.44 -14.41 3.86
CA GLY A 198 -14.33 -13.63 4.73
C GLY A 198 -13.90 -12.19 4.89
N ILE A 199 -14.59 -11.48 5.78
CA ILE A 199 -14.25 -10.11 6.14
C ILE A 199 -13.04 -10.14 7.07
N VAL A 200 -11.96 -9.49 6.66
CA VAL A 200 -10.69 -9.40 7.41
C VAL A 200 -10.37 -7.97 7.83
N HIS A 201 -11.16 -6.99 7.38
CA HIS A 201 -10.87 -5.59 7.61
C HIS A 201 -12.16 -4.79 7.72
N THR A 202 -12.33 -4.08 8.83
CA THR A 202 -13.29 -3.00 8.99
C THR A 202 -12.57 -1.82 9.60
N GLN A 203 -12.83 -0.59 9.14
CA GLN A 203 -12.17 0.58 9.70
C GLN A 203 -13.09 1.78 9.82
N LEU A 204 -12.76 2.63 10.78
CA LEU A 204 -13.21 4.01 10.85
C LEU A 204 -11.97 4.88 11.03
N LYS A 205 -11.73 5.77 10.05
CA LYS A 205 -10.59 6.70 10.04
C LYS A 205 -11.09 8.13 10.15
N VAL A 206 -10.58 8.87 11.11
CA VAL A 206 -10.83 10.31 11.29
C VAL A 206 -9.55 11.05 10.94
N SER A 207 -9.64 12.03 10.04
CA SER A 207 -8.49 12.82 9.58
C SER A 207 -8.76 14.31 9.70
N ARG A 208 -7.71 15.07 9.91
CA ARG A 208 -7.73 16.53 9.93
C ARG A 208 -6.39 17.14 9.58
N ASP A 209 -6.40 18.29 8.93
CA ASP A 209 -5.24 19.15 8.76
C ASP A 209 -5.13 20.12 9.94
N LEU A 210 -4.10 19.97 10.77
CA LEU A 210 -3.79 20.88 11.86
C LEU A 210 -2.93 22.03 11.35
N LYS A 211 -3.36 23.27 11.61
CA LYS A 211 -2.58 24.47 11.27
C LYS A 211 -1.69 24.86 12.46
N ILE A 212 -0.35 24.84 12.25
CA ILE A 212 0.67 25.22 13.25
C ILE A 212 1.49 26.36 12.63
N GLY A 213 1.09 27.61 12.89
CA GLY A 213 1.64 28.78 12.20
C GLY A 213 1.39 28.69 10.69
N SER A 214 2.45 28.77 9.89
CA SER A 214 2.39 28.59 8.43
C SER A 214 2.40 27.12 7.97
N TYR A 215 2.67 26.17 8.87
CA TYR A 215 2.75 24.75 8.56
C TYR A 215 1.40 24.07 8.70
N THR A 216 1.08 23.17 7.78
CA THR A 216 -0.09 22.30 7.84
C THR A 216 0.36 20.87 8.13
N LEU A 217 -0.04 20.34 9.26
CA LEU A 217 0.24 18.97 9.71
C LEU A 217 -1.01 18.11 9.50
N PRO A 218 -1.06 17.24 8.48
CA PRO A 218 -2.11 16.24 8.33
C PRO A 218 -1.96 15.19 9.44
N VAL A 219 -3.05 14.94 10.17
CA VAL A 219 -3.10 13.93 11.24
C VAL A 219 -4.30 13.02 11.03
N HIS A 220 -4.18 11.80 11.52
CA HIS A 220 -5.30 10.88 11.52
C HIS A 220 -5.31 9.98 12.76
N VAL A 221 -6.50 9.45 13.03
CA VAL A 221 -6.74 8.38 14.00
C VAL A 221 -7.60 7.34 13.31
N MET A 222 -7.26 6.06 13.47
CA MET A 222 -7.99 4.95 12.83
C MET A 222 -8.21 3.83 13.83
N GLY A 223 -9.46 3.39 13.98
CA GLY A 223 -9.81 2.10 14.56
C GLY A 223 -9.97 1.08 13.43
N MET A 224 -9.30 -0.06 13.54
CA MET A 224 -9.40 -1.18 12.61
C MET A 224 -9.73 -2.46 13.39
N TRP A 225 -10.66 -3.25 12.87
CA TRP A 225 -11.00 -4.56 13.41
C TRP A 225 -10.96 -5.60 12.30
N ASN A 226 -10.31 -6.73 12.60
CA ASN A 226 -10.32 -7.91 11.77
C ASN A 226 -11.26 -8.96 12.38
N PRO A 227 -12.49 -9.14 11.84
CA PRO A 227 -13.47 -10.08 12.38
C PRO A 227 -13.00 -11.54 12.36
N GLN A 228 -12.17 -11.92 11.38
CA GLN A 228 -11.72 -13.30 11.23
C GLN A 228 -10.73 -13.71 12.31
N SER A 229 -9.83 -12.81 12.69
CA SER A 229 -8.84 -13.06 13.76
C SER A 229 -9.28 -12.56 15.12
N ASP A 230 -10.43 -11.87 15.19
CA ASP A 230 -10.97 -11.17 16.37
C ASP A 230 -9.97 -10.20 17.01
N LYS A 231 -9.19 -9.49 16.15
CA LYS A 231 -8.20 -8.51 16.58
C LYS A 231 -8.64 -7.11 16.22
N ALA A 232 -8.52 -6.20 17.19
CA ALA A 232 -8.74 -4.78 16.99
C ALA A 232 -7.43 -4.02 17.15
N PHE A 233 -7.26 -2.98 16.33
CA PHE A 233 -6.06 -2.14 16.33
C PHE A 233 -6.46 -0.67 16.35
N PHE A 234 -5.57 0.14 16.91
CA PHE A 234 -5.74 1.59 16.94
C PHE A 234 -4.47 2.26 16.42
N GLN A 235 -4.64 3.11 15.41
CA GLN A 235 -3.53 3.85 14.82
C GLN A 235 -3.72 5.35 15.01
N VAL A 236 -2.63 6.02 15.35
CA VAL A 236 -2.49 7.48 15.31
C VAL A 236 -1.32 7.80 14.40
N GLY A 237 -1.54 8.69 13.45
CA GLY A 237 -0.51 9.06 12.48
C GLY A 237 -0.47 10.56 12.19
N ALA A 238 0.71 11.01 11.75
CA ALA A 238 0.94 12.37 11.31
C ALA A 238 1.91 12.41 10.12
N GLN A 239 1.54 13.10 9.05
CA GLN A 239 2.43 13.34 7.90
C GLN A 239 3.32 14.55 8.18
N ILE A 240 4.56 14.29 8.61
CA ILE A 240 5.50 15.31 9.07
C ILE A 240 6.29 15.97 7.94
N ILE A 241 6.35 15.39 6.75
CA ILE A 241 6.94 15.98 5.54
C ILE A 241 5.99 15.74 4.38
N LYS A 242 5.78 16.78 3.57
CA LYS A 242 5.06 16.73 2.30
C LYS A 242 5.64 17.79 1.36
N LEU A 243 6.41 17.36 0.37
CA LEU A 243 7.04 18.19 -0.65
C LEU A 243 6.53 17.86 -2.04
#